data_ae06a9a69f6410e9466b25655e40f573
#
_entry.id   ae06a9a69f6410e9466b25655e40f573
#
_cell.length_a   1.000
_cell.length_b   1.000
_cell.length_c   1.000
_cell.angle_alpha   90.00
_cell.angle_beta   90.00
_cell.angle_gamma   90.00
#
_symmetry.space_group_name_H-M   'P 1'
#
loop_
_entity.id
_entity.type
_entity.pdbx_description
1 polymer ?
#
loop_
_entity_poly.entity_id
_entity_poly.type
_entity_poly.pdbx_seq_one_letter_code
_entity_poly.pdbx_strand_id
1 'polypeptide(L)'
;TKTRGIAVTYRAGERDIYGTCPTSCEMNCSGKGSQKIDPDYFAALLDAVPRRGVSFTYTHFAWHLWADRSDKDSTGQTVVNFSAKTLLSAAAASRVVPAVVVLPATEWIKGKYTSAPLLGGTNNRGDFIQTDAVRVVRCPAEYKENFSCGDCGSGSPLCARADRDYIIGFTAHGASKRKAADPETSGGCYADGGHVRLHWDATAKSDQDDETDADKLRRFAKGLKSGSIIRHHVAGDIG
;
A
#
# COMPACT_ATOMS: atom_id res chain seq x y z
N THR A 1 0.69 -3.54 16.85
CA THR A 1 0.98 -3.61 15.40
C THR A 1 0.20 -2.51 14.68
N LYS A 2 0.72 -2.02 13.53
CA LYS A 2 0.04 -1.00 12.70
C LYS A 2 -1.36 -1.44 12.21
N THR A 3 -1.57 -2.74 12.05
CA THR A 3 -2.84 -3.34 11.57
C THR A 3 -3.77 -3.80 12.70
N ARG A 4 -3.53 -3.39 13.94
CA ARG A 4 -4.45 -3.69 15.04
C ARG A 4 -5.84 -3.11 14.75
N GLY A 5 -6.87 -3.91 14.97
CA GLY A 5 -8.28 -3.50 14.81
C GLY A 5 -8.80 -3.48 13.38
N ILE A 6 -8.02 -3.99 12.42
CA ILE A 6 -8.48 -4.14 11.02
C ILE A 6 -8.22 -5.57 10.51
N ALA A 7 -8.99 -5.98 9.52
CA ALA A 7 -8.76 -7.21 8.80
C ALA A 7 -7.61 -7.04 7.80
N VAL A 8 -6.86 -8.10 7.55
CA VAL A 8 -5.74 -8.09 6.60
C VAL A 8 -5.77 -9.32 5.71
N THR A 9 -5.25 -9.20 4.49
CA THR A 9 -5.03 -10.32 3.59
C THR A 9 -3.57 -10.40 3.16
N TYR A 10 -3.18 -11.58 2.71
CA TYR A 10 -1.90 -11.90 2.10
C TYR A 10 -2.18 -12.58 0.76
N ARG A 11 -1.31 -12.41 -0.21
CA ARG A 11 -1.38 -13.13 -1.47
C ARG A 11 -0.01 -13.66 -1.83
N ALA A 12 0.05 -14.93 -2.19
CA ALA A 12 1.28 -15.61 -2.61
C ALA A 12 1.05 -16.26 -3.97
N GLY A 13 2.07 -16.39 -4.78
CA GLY A 13 2.00 -17.17 -5.99
C GLY A 13 2.11 -18.67 -5.68
N GLU A 14 1.57 -19.52 -6.54
CA GLU A 14 1.53 -20.98 -6.36
C GLU A 14 2.91 -21.63 -6.18
N ARG A 15 3.95 -21.08 -6.79
CA ARG A 15 5.31 -21.63 -6.77
C ARG A 15 6.34 -20.75 -6.07
N ASP A 16 6.00 -19.49 -5.88
CA ASP A 16 6.88 -18.50 -5.28
C ASP A 16 6.03 -17.46 -4.58
N ILE A 17 6.29 -17.20 -3.30
CA ILE A 17 5.56 -16.18 -2.54
C ILE A 17 5.61 -14.79 -3.19
N TYR A 18 6.61 -14.52 -4.02
CA TYR A 18 6.74 -13.27 -4.78
C TYR A 18 6.02 -13.29 -6.12
N GLY A 19 5.41 -14.42 -6.52
CA GLY A 19 4.83 -14.64 -7.85
C GLY A 19 3.76 -13.63 -8.26
N THR A 20 3.12 -12.99 -7.30
CA THR A 20 2.11 -11.94 -7.54
C THR A 20 2.67 -10.52 -7.57
N CYS A 21 3.94 -10.32 -7.21
CA CYS A 21 4.59 -9.01 -7.23
C CYS A 21 5.08 -8.66 -8.64
N PRO A 22 5.08 -7.37 -9.05
CA PRO A 22 5.60 -6.99 -10.35
C PRO A 22 7.12 -7.14 -10.41
N THR A 23 7.64 -7.59 -11.56
CA THR A 23 9.09 -7.67 -11.80
C THR A 23 9.78 -6.32 -11.64
N SER A 24 9.06 -5.23 -11.92
CA SER A 24 9.54 -3.86 -11.75
C SER A 24 9.68 -3.42 -10.28
N CYS A 25 9.27 -4.24 -9.32
CA CYS A 25 9.44 -3.91 -7.89
C CYS A 25 10.93 -3.82 -7.50
N GLU A 26 11.82 -4.59 -8.16
CA GLU A 26 13.29 -4.54 -7.99
C GLU A 26 13.76 -4.70 -6.53
N MET A 27 12.93 -5.26 -5.68
CA MET A 27 13.22 -5.48 -4.25
C MET A 27 13.96 -6.81 -4.04
N ASN A 28 14.97 -7.07 -4.83
CA ASN A 28 15.85 -8.27 -4.73
C ASN A 28 15.11 -9.60 -4.51
N CYS A 29 13.87 -9.66 -4.92
CA CYS A 29 13.12 -10.90 -5.01
C CYS A 29 13.71 -11.66 -6.18
N SER A 30 13.67 -12.98 -6.16
CA SER A 30 14.30 -13.89 -7.12
C SER A 30 14.00 -13.66 -8.63
N GLY A 31 13.51 -12.50 -9.01
CA GLY A 31 13.23 -12.09 -10.40
C GLY A 31 12.06 -12.82 -11.06
N LYS A 32 11.29 -13.59 -10.29
CA LYS A 32 10.19 -14.43 -10.78
C LYS A 32 8.79 -13.81 -10.60
N GLY A 33 8.72 -12.51 -10.35
CA GLY A 33 7.45 -11.82 -10.19
C GLY A 33 6.60 -11.80 -11.47
N SER A 34 5.32 -11.49 -11.34
CA SER A 34 4.39 -11.37 -12.47
C SER A 34 4.72 -10.17 -13.34
N GLN A 35 4.60 -10.33 -14.66
CA GLN A 35 4.68 -9.23 -15.61
C GLN A 35 3.31 -8.60 -15.89
N LYS A 36 2.23 -9.26 -15.47
CA LYS A 36 0.86 -8.86 -15.76
C LYS A 36 0.02 -8.84 -14.50
N ILE A 37 -0.92 -7.92 -14.46
CA ILE A 37 -1.99 -7.90 -13.47
C ILE A 37 -2.93 -9.08 -13.79
N ASP A 38 -3.30 -9.83 -12.76
CA ASP A 38 -4.36 -10.83 -12.85
C ASP A 38 -5.72 -10.12 -12.93
N PRO A 39 -6.44 -10.18 -14.07
CA PRO A 39 -7.64 -9.37 -14.27
C PRO A 39 -8.81 -9.83 -13.38
N ASP A 40 -8.94 -11.12 -13.13
CA ASP A 40 -10.05 -11.69 -12.35
C ASP A 40 -9.85 -11.41 -10.87
N TYR A 41 -8.62 -11.58 -10.40
CA TYR A 41 -8.27 -11.22 -9.04
C TYR A 41 -8.42 -9.71 -8.80
N PHE A 42 -7.95 -8.88 -9.74
CA PHE A 42 -8.05 -7.42 -9.61
C PHE A 42 -9.51 -6.94 -9.57
N ALA A 43 -10.38 -7.51 -10.41
CA ALA A 43 -11.81 -7.23 -10.36
C ALA A 43 -12.41 -7.63 -9.00
N ALA A 44 -12.08 -8.83 -8.51
CA ALA A 44 -12.52 -9.28 -7.20
C ALA A 44 -12.01 -8.38 -6.06
N LEU A 45 -10.77 -7.89 -6.16
CA LEU A 45 -10.17 -6.97 -5.20
C LEU A 45 -10.93 -5.64 -5.11
N LEU A 46 -11.31 -5.06 -6.25
CA LEU A 46 -12.08 -3.82 -6.29
C LEU A 46 -13.41 -3.97 -5.55
N ASP A 47 -14.08 -5.12 -5.69
CA ASP A 47 -15.38 -5.42 -5.09
C ASP A 47 -15.29 -5.96 -3.64
N ALA A 48 -14.09 -6.32 -3.18
CA ALA A 48 -13.88 -6.93 -1.86
C ALA A 48 -13.93 -5.92 -0.71
N VAL A 49 -15.07 -5.25 -0.59
CA VAL A 49 -15.32 -4.24 0.46
C VAL A 49 -16.37 -4.78 1.44
N PRO A 50 -16.13 -4.71 2.76
CA PRO A 50 -17.13 -5.10 3.74
C PRO A 50 -18.35 -4.20 3.68
N ARG A 51 -19.52 -4.76 3.99
CA ARG A 51 -20.76 -3.97 4.06
C ARG A 51 -20.58 -2.74 4.98
N ARG A 52 -20.83 -1.54 4.50
CA ARG A 52 -20.62 -0.26 5.20
C ARG A 52 -19.20 -0.08 5.77
N GLY A 53 -18.24 -0.83 5.23
CA GLY A 53 -16.84 -0.74 5.60
C GLY A 53 -16.02 -0.04 4.52
N VAL A 54 -14.72 -0.12 4.67
CA VAL A 54 -13.74 0.41 3.70
C VAL A 54 -12.63 -0.61 3.48
N SER A 55 -12.06 -0.59 2.29
CA SER A 55 -10.88 -1.39 1.98
C SER A 55 -9.86 -0.59 1.19
N PHE A 56 -8.60 -0.98 1.34
CA PHE A 56 -7.49 -0.38 0.61
C PHE A 56 -6.36 -1.38 0.41
N THR A 57 -5.57 -1.14 -0.62
CA THR A 57 -4.37 -1.90 -0.92
C THR A 57 -3.25 -1.00 -1.41
N TYR A 58 -2.08 -1.60 -1.58
CA TYR A 58 -0.92 -0.97 -2.22
C TYR A 58 -0.43 -1.89 -3.33
N THR A 59 -0.08 -1.31 -4.48
CA THR A 59 0.51 -2.05 -5.60
C THR A 59 1.75 -1.35 -6.14
N HIS A 60 2.74 -2.12 -6.54
CA HIS A 60 3.93 -1.66 -7.24
C HIS A 60 3.77 -1.75 -8.77
N PHE A 61 2.67 -2.32 -9.27
CA PHE A 61 2.35 -2.25 -10.69
C PHE A 61 2.16 -0.81 -11.13
N ALA A 62 2.74 -0.46 -12.27
CA ALA A 62 2.66 0.89 -12.81
C ALA A 62 1.19 1.35 -12.93
N TRP A 63 0.89 2.53 -12.42
CA TRP A 63 -0.48 3.01 -12.28
C TRP A 63 -1.27 3.08 -13.59
N HIS A 64 -0.62 3.36 -14.72
CA HIS A 64 -1.25 3.40 -16.04
C HIS A 64 -1.78 2.03 -16.53
N LEU A 65 -1.39 0.92 -15.88
CA LEU A 65 -1.89 -0.41 -16.21
C LEU A 65 -3.27 -0.72 -15.59
N TRP A 66 -3.70 0.06 -14.61
CA TRP A 66 -4.90 -0.23 -13.84
C TRP A 66 -5.76 0.99 -13.48
N ALA A 67 -5.27 2.22 -13.70
CA ALA A 67 -5.97 3.44 -13.30
C ALA A 67 -7.39 3.55 -13.87
N ASP A 68 -7.58 3.15 -15.11
CA ASP A 68 -8.89 3.20 -15.79
C ASP A 68 -9.93 2.24 -15.18
N ARG A 69 -9.47 1.26 -14.40
CA ARG A 69 -10.33 0.28 -13.73
C ARG A 69 -10.67 0.64 -12.28
N SER A 70 -9.89 1.53 -11.67
CA SER A 70 -10.10 2.02 -10.30
C SER A 70 -10.60 3.44 -10.36
N ASP A 71 -11.91 3.62 -10.32
CA ASP A 71 -12.52 4.95 -10.34
C ASP A 71 -12.29 5.64 -8.99
N LYS A 72 -11.75 6.86 -9.03
CA LYS A 72 -11.59 7.71 -7.84
C LYS A 72 -12.93 8.06 -7.18
N ASP A 73 -13.99 8.11 -7.96
CA ASP A 73 -15.32 8.53 -7.50
C ASP A 73 -16.21 7.35 -7.11
N SER A 74 -15.76 6.10 -7.28
CA SER A 74 -16.57 4.94 -6.94
C SER A 74 -16.61 4.71 -5.43
N THR A 75 -17.67 5.16 -4.81
CA THR A 75 -18.01 4.80 -3.43
C THR A 75 -18.28 3.30 -3.34
N GLY A 76 -17.60 2.63 -2.42
CA GLY A 76 -17.81 1.21 -2.18
C GLY A 76 -16.83 0.26 -2.87
N GLN A 77 -15.79 0.78 -3.51
CA GLN A 77 -14.68 -0.02 -4.04
C GLN A 77 -13.44 0.04 -3.15
N THR A 78 -12.57 -0.96 -3.29
CA THR A 78 -11.25 -0.96 -2.68
C THR A 78 -10.39 0.16 -3.25
N VAL A 79 -9.85 1.02 -2.38
CA VAL A 79 -8.91 2.06 -2.79
C VAL A 79 -7.55 1.45 -3.08
N VAL A 80 -7.15 1.50 -4.35
CA VAL A 80 -5.85 1.02 -4.81
C VAL A 80 -4.85 2.17 -4.76
N ASN A 81 -3.79 2.00 -3.97
CA ASN A 81 -2.74 3.00 -3.83
C ASN A 81 -1.51 2.58 -4.63
N PHE A 82 -1.03 3.44 -5.51
CA PHE A 82 0.25 3.22 -6.17
C PHE A 82 1.40 3.39 -5.18
N SER A 83 2.16 2.34 -4.95
CA SER A 83 3.37 2.35 -4.12
C SER A 83 4.57 2.77 -4.95
N ALA A 84 4.90 4.04 -4.92
CA ALA A 84 5.96 4.63 -5.72
C ALA A 84 7.34 4.38 -5.10
N LYS A 85 8.37 4.22 -5.96
CA LYS A 85 9.76 4.08 -5.54
C LYS A 85 10.39 5.42 -5.15
N THR A 86 9.97 6.50 -5.79
CA THR A 86 10.50 7.85 -5.58
C THR A 86 9.39 8.84 -5.34
N LEU A 87 9.71 9.95 -4.68
CA LEU A 87 8.76 11.03 -4.48
C LEU A 87 8.29 11.64 -5.80
N LEU A 88 9.16 11.72 -6.80
CA LEU A 88 8.82 12.22 -8.12
C LEU A 88 7.77 11.34 -8.81
N SER A 89 7.95 10.02 -8.78
CA SER A 89 6.97 9.09 -9.37
C SER A 89 5.65 9.09 -8.59
N ALA A 90 5.69 9.25 -7.25
CA ALA A 90 4.50 9.42 -6.44
C ALA A 90 3.73 10.69 -6.80
N ALA A 91 4.44 11.81 -7.00
CA ALA A 91 3.86 13.09 -7.37
C ALA A 91 3.20 13.05 -8.76
N ALA A 92 3.83 12.39 -9.73
CA ALA A 92 3.25 12.19 -11.05
C ALA A 92 1.96 11.34 -10.97
N ALA A 93 2.01 10.21 -10.26
CA ALA A 93 0.88 9.30 -10.13
C ALA A 93 -0.29 9.92 -9.35
N SER A 94 -0.02 10.74 -8.31
CA SER A 94 -1.05 11.31 -7.44
C SER A 94 -2.03 12.26 -8.14
N ARG A 95 -1.70 12.69 -9.34
CA ARG A 95 -2.62 13.48 -10.21
C ARG A 95 -3.74 12.61 -10.79
N VAL A 96 -3.54 11.31 -10.85
CA VAL A 96 -4.47 10.36 -11.49
C VAL A 96 -5.01 9.35 -10.47
N VAL A 97 -4.15 8.80 -9.62
CA VAL A 97 -4.50 7.75 -8.65
C VAL A 97 -3.96 8.09 -7.26
N PRO A 98 -4.55 7.56 -6.18
CA PRO A 98 -3.97 7.67 -4.85
C PRO A 98 -2.56 7.07 -4.82
N ALA A 99 -1.58 7.81 -4.30
CA ALA A 99 -0.19 7.38 -4.25
C ALA A 99 0.37 7.34 -2.83
N VAL A 100 1.32 6.45 -2.62
CA VAL A 100 2.11 6.35 -1.40
C VAL A 100 3.59 6.25 -1.76
N VAL A 101 4.48 6.61 -0.84
CA VAL A 101 5.92 6.53 -1.02
C VAL A 101 6.62 6.16 0.28
N VAL A 102 7.73 5.42 0.18
CA VAL A 102 8.60 5.12 1.32
C VAL A 102 9.80 6.06 1.26
N LEU A 103 10.00 6.84 2.32
CA LEU A 103 11.05 7.85 2.40
C LEU A 103 12.05 7.52 3.50
N PRO A 104 13.34 7.93 3.35
CA PRO A 104 14.32 7.87 4.43
C PRO A 104 13.84 8.67 5.65
N ALA A 105 14.22 8.23 6.84
CA ALA A 105 13.86 8.95 8.07
C ALA A 105 14.39 10.39 8.12
N THR A 106 15.48 10.67 7.42
CA THR A 106 16.11 11.99 7.31
C THR A 106 15.29 13.00 6.51
N GLU A 107 14.38 12.54 5.66
CA GLU A 107 13.53 13.43 4.87
C GLU A 107 12.29 13.90 5.62
N TRP A 108 12.04 13.39 6.83
CA TRP A 108 10.91 13.82 7.65
C TRP A 108 11.29 15.04 8.50
N ILE A 109 10.54 16.11 8.31
CA ILE A 109 10.69 17.34 9.09
C ILE A 109 9.71 17.27 10.27
N LYS A 110 10.24 17.62 11.46
CA LYS A 110 9.40 17.73 12.67
C LYS A 110 8.61 19.04 12.64
N GLY A 111 7.28 18.95 12.69
CA GLY A 111 6.39 20.09 12.74
C GLY A 111 5.04 19.70 13.32
N LYS A 112 4.09 20.62 13.36
CA LYS A 112 2.71 20.39 13.84
C LYS A 112 2.03 19.26 13.03
N TYR A 113 2.42 19.14 11.78
CA TYR A 113 2.12 18.01 10.91
C TYR A 113 3.45 17.44 10.46
N THR A 114 3.69 16.16 10.74
CA THR A 114 4.92 15.49 10.30
C THR A 114 4.79 15.21 8.81
N SER A 115 5.53 15.93 8.00
CA SER A 115 5.49 15.88 6.55
C SER A 115 6.91 15.90 5.96
N ALA A 116 7.07 15.41 4.74
CA ALA A 116 8.33 15.44 4.02
C ALA A 116 8.46 16.70 3.17
N PRO A 117 9.67 17.21 2.93
CA PRO A 117 9.86 18.23 1.93
C PRO A 117 9.51 17.70 0.55
N LEU A 118 8.80 18.48 -0.21
CA LEU A 118 8.49 18.20 -1.60
C LEU A 118 9.49 18.88 -2.53
N LEU A 119 9.44 18.49 -3.78
CA LEU A 119 10.10 19.21 -4.86
C LEU A 119 9.60 20.67 -4.87
N GLY A 120 10.34 21.57 -4.25
CA GLY A 120 9.94 22.97 -4.10
C GLY A 120 10.15 23.57 -2.71
N GLY A 121 10.50 22.73 -1.72
CA GLY A 121 10.86 23.19 -0.37
C GLY A 121 9.71 23.28 0.63
N THR A 122 10.06 23.58 1.86
CA THR A 122 9.15 23.79 2.98
C THR A 122 9.14 25.26 3.37
N ASN A 123 8.06 25.75 3.95
CA ASN A 123 8.08 27.01 4.65
C ASN A 123 8.92 26.90 5.94
N ASN A 124 9.18 28.02 6.61
CA ASN A 124 9.98 28.11 7.84
C ASN A 124 9.38 27.34 9.04
N ARG A 125 8.17 26.78 8.90
CA ARG A 125 7.50 25.98 9.93
C ARG A 125 7.54 24.49 9.63
N GLY A 126 8.19 24.06 8.52
CA GLY A 126 8.20 22.68 8.08
C GLY A 126 6.90 22.22 7.39
N ASP A 127 5.95 23.15 7.16
CA ASP A 127 4.78 22.88 6.33
C ASP A 127 5.15 22.99 4.85
N PHE A 128 4.38 22.39 3.96
CA PHE A 128 4.68 22.46 2.54
C PHE A 128 4.32 23.79 1.93
N ILE A 129 5.23 24.29 1.10
CA ILE A 129 4.91 25.33 0.14
C ILE A 129 4.22 24.63 -1.03
N GLN A 130 2.97 24.94 -1.20
CA GLN A 130 2.15 24.45 -2.30
C GLN A 130 2.49 25.27 -3.56
N THR A 131 3.58 24.89 -4.22
CA THR A 131 3.86 25.32 -5.58
C THR A 131 3.87 24.08 -6.44
N ASP A 132 2.92 23.83 -7.30
CA ASP A 132 2.82 22.67 -8.22
C ASP A 132 3.16 21.28 -7.64
N ALA A 133 3.45 21.21 -6.37
CA ALA A 133 3.95 20.06 -5.64
C ALA A 133 2.85 19.48 -4.76
N VAL A 134 2.68 18.18 -4.82
CA VAL A 134 1.72 17.45 -4.00
C VAL A 134 2.23 17.34 -2.56
N ARG A 135 1.37 17.57 -1.60
CA ARG A 135 1.65 17.44 -0.18
C ARG A 135 1.89 15.96 0.20
N VAL A 136 2.92 15.68 1.00
CA VAL A 136 3.15 14.36 1.59
C VAL A 136 2.78 14.37 3.07
N VAL A 137 1.93 13.45 3.48
CA VAL A 137 1.51 13.26 4.87
C VAL A 137 2.10 11.97 5.41
N ARG A 138 2.87 12.06 6.48
CA ARG A 138 3.42 10.86 7.13
C ARG A 138 2.32 10.00 7.73
N CYS A 139 2.43 8.68 7.55
CA CYS A 139 1.49 7.73 8.15
C CYS A 139 1.43 7.91 9.68
N PRO A 140 0.26 8.25 10.26
CA PRO A 140 0.14 8.49 11.69
C PRO A 140 0.51 7.28 12.56
N ALA A 141 0.29 6.05 12.08
CA ALA A 141 0.65 4.84 12.78
C ALA A 141 2.17 4.61 12.91
N GLU A 142 3.00 5.49 12.32
CA GLU A 142 4.46 5.39 12.42
C GLU A 142 5.07 6.27 13.49
N TYR A 143 4.38 7.31 13.93
CA TYR A 143 4.92 8.27 14.88
C TYR A 143 4.04 8.53 16.10
N LYS A 144 2.77 8.14 16.06
CA LYS A 144 1.87 8.22 17.22
C LYS A 144 1.96 6.93 18.02
N GLU A 145 2.20 7.06 19.32
CA GLU A 145 2.18 5.92 20.23
C GLU A 145 0.77 5.33 20.32
N ASN A 146 0.70 4.01 20.42
CA ASN A 146 -0.55 3.24 20.54
C ASN A 146 -1.58 3.48 19.43
N PHE A 147 -1.15 4.01 18.27
CA PHE A 147 -1.99 4.32 17.13
C PHE A 147 -1.85 3.27 16.02
N SER A 148 -2.95 2.88 15.42
CA SER A 148 -3.02 1.85 14.37
C SER A 148 -3.87 2.32 13.18
N CYS A 149 -3.97 1.49 12.15
CA CYS A 149 -4.88 1.74 11.04
C CYS A 149 -6.35 1.80 11.48
N GLY A 150 -6.73 1.03 12.52
CA GLY A 150 -8.09 1.08 13.09
C GLY A 150 -8.42 2.42 13.75
N ASP A 151 -7.41 3.13 14.26
CA ASP A 151 -7.58 4.45 14.90
C ASP A 151 -7.44 5.60 13.88
N CYS A 152 -6.97 5.30 12.66
CA CYS A 152 -6.69 6.30 11.65
C CYS A 152 -7.98 6.86 11.03
N GLY A 153 -8.10 8.19 10.98
CA GLY A 153 -9.17 8.85 10.26
C GLY A 153 -10.58 8.59 10.82
N SER A 154 -10.70 8.22 12.11
CA SER A 154 -12.01 7.96 12.76
C SER A 154 -12.85 6.91 12.02
N GLY A 155 -12.23 5.78 11.67
CA GLY A 155 -12.89 4.67 10.98
C GLY A 155 -12.75 4.70 9.44
N SER A 156 -12.15 5.75 8.87
CA SER A 156 -11.79 5.81 7.46
C SER A 156 -10.30 6.14 7.33
N PRO A 157 -9.42 5.12 7.31
CA PRO A 157 -7.97 5.33 7.20
C PRO A 157 -7.61 6.24 6.04
N LEU A 158 -6.55 7.05 6.19
CA LEU A 158 -6.09 7.95 5.13
C LEU A 158 -5.83 7.19 3.82
N CYS A 159 -5.40 5.94 3.91
CA CYS A 159 -5.15 5.06 2.76
C CYS A 159 -6.42 4.60 2.04
N ALA A 160 -7.58 4.67 2.70
CA ALA A 160 -8.89 4.32 2.14
C ALA A 160 -9.64 5.54 1.56
N ARG A 161 -8.98 6.68 1.42
CA ARG A 161 -9.56 7.88 0.81
C ARG A 161 -9.06 8.01 -0.62
N ALA A 162 -9.94 7.81 -1.58
CA ALA A 162 -9.60 7.86 -2.99
C ALA A 162 -9.39 9.30 -3.49
N ASP A 163 -10.19 10.24 -3.01
CA ASP A 163 -10.25 11.65 -3.40
C ASP A 163 -9.22 12.56 -2.72
N ARG A 164 -8.25 11.99 -2.01
CA ARG A 164 -7.26 12.80 -1.27
C ARG A 164 -6.31 13.57 -2.20
N ASP A 165 -5.97 14.78 -1.78
CA ASP A 165 -5.05 15.70 -2.46
C ASP A 165 -3.59 15.59 -1.97
N TYR A 166 -3.23 14.49 -1.30
CA TYR A 166 -1.91 14.27 -0.70
C TYR A 166 -1.40 12.86 -0.92
N ILE A 167 -0.09 12.72 -0.92
CA ILE A 167 0.62 11.44 -0.91
C ILE A 167 0.78 10.99 0.54
N ILE A 168 0.63 9.69 0.81
CA ILE A 168 0.96 9.14 2.12
C ILE A 168 2.41 8.67 2.07
N GLY A 169 3.20 9.18 3.01
CA GLY A 169 4.60 8.78 3.16
C GLY A 169 4.78 7.82 4.33
N PHE A 170 5.54 6.77 4.08
CA PHE A 170 6.01 5.83 5.08
C PHE A 170 7.50 6.04 5.35
N THR A 171 7.92 5.84 6.60
CA THR A 171 9.34 5.86 6.93
C THR A 171 9.96 4.50 6.64
N ALA A 172 11.05 4.49 5.91
CA ALA A 172 11.79 3.27 5.63
C ALA A 172 12.29 2.60 6.92
N HIS A 173 12.03 1.31 7.06
CA HIS A 173 12.47 0.51 8.20
C HIS A 173 12.90 -0.89 7.74
N GLY A 174 13.63 -1.61 8.60
CA GLY A 174 14.12 -2.95 8.28
C GLY A 174 14.99 -2.98 7.02
N ALA A 175 14.79 -4.00 6.18
CA ALA A 175 15.55 -4.20 4.94
C ALA A 175 15.34 -3.07 3.91
N SER A 176 14.19 -2.41 3.92
CA SER A 176 13.89 -1.33 2.97
C SER A 176 14.64 -0.01 3.22
N LYS A 177 15.36 0.14 4.36
CA LYS A 177 16.10 1.37 4.67
C LYS A 177 17.15 1.74 3.60
N ARG A 178 17.88 0.75 3.11
CA ARG A 178 18.92 0.97 2.09
C ARG A 178 18.30 1.46 0.79
N LYS A 179 17.24 0.78 0.32
CA LYS A 179 16.54 1.13 -0.93
C LYS A 179 15.92 2.52 -0.88
N ALA A 180 15.37 2.93 0.25
CA ALA A 180 14.78 4.27 0.40
C ALA A 180 15.84 5.37 0.49
N ALA A 181 17.05 5.06 1.02
CA ALA A 181 18.15 6.01 1.09
C ALA A 181 18.84 6.20 -0.28
N ASP A 182 18.90 5.14 -1.07
CA ASP A 182 19.49 5.10 -2.40
C ASP A 182 18.67 4.17 -3.29
N PRO A 183 17.88 4.71 -4.24
CA PRO A 183 17.03 3.91 -5.14
C PRO A 183 17.80 2.92 -6.02
N GLU A 184 19.08 3.18 -6.29
CA GLU A 184 19.94 2.29 -7.06
C GLU A 184 20.44 1.09 -6.23
N THR A 185 20.37 1.20 -4.91
CA THR A 185 20.79 0.11 -4.02
C THR A 185 19.73 -0.98 -3.96
N SER A 186 20.14 -2.23 -4.14
CA SER A 186 19.25 -3.37 -3.91
C SER A 186 18.87 -3.47 -2.43
N GLY A 187 17.65 -3.12 -2.10
CA GLY A 187 17.06 -3.30 -0.76
C GLY A 187 16.19 -4.55 -0.73
N GLY A 188 16.13 -5.25 0.39
CA GLY A 188 15.23 -6.38 0.58
C GLY A 188 13.76 -5.94 0.68
N CYS A 189 12.86 -6.86 0.37
CA CYS A 189 11.42 -6.66 0.56
C CYS A 189 11.11 -6.45 2.06
N TYR A 190 10.27 -5.48 2.39
CA TYR A 190 9.84 -5.26 3.78
C TYR A 190 9.06 -6.45 4.35
N ALA A 191 8.44 -7.23 3.48
CA ALA A 191 7.68 -8.42 3.84
C ALA A 191 8.56 -9.65 4.05
N ASP A 192 9.85 -9.57 3.73
CA ASP A 192 10.80 -10.71 3.76
C ASP A 192 11.34 -11.01 5.16
N GLY A 193 10.71 -10.51 6.19
CA GLY A 193 11.16 -10.74 7.56
C GLY A 193 10.05 -10.67 8.61
N GLY A 194 10.34 -11.24 9.80
CA GLY A 194 9.46 -11.19 10.95
C GLY A 194 8.10 -11.86 10.75
N HIS A 195 7.10 -11.38 11.46
CA HIS A 195 5.75 -11.96 11.41
C HIS A 195 5.10 -11.89 10.03
N VAL A 196 5.41 -10.88 9.22
CA VAL A 196 4.85 -10.74 7.87
C VAL A 196 5.28 -11.92 7.01
N ARG A 197 6.57 -12.26 7.03
CA ARG A 197 7.10 -13.41 6.29
C ARG A 197 6.48 -14.73 6.73
N LEU A 198 6.35 -14.97 8.04
CA LEU A 198 5.74 -16.18 8.56
C LEU A 198 4.30 -16.37 8.08
N HIS A 199 3.49 -15.30 8.10
CA HIS A 199 2.13 -15.36 7.60
C HIS A 199 2.08 -15.55 6.08
N TRP A 200 2.98 -14.93 5.35
CA TRP A 200 3.05 -15.04 3.89
C TRP A 200 3.42 -16.46 3.45
N ASP A 201 4.44 -17.05 4.09
CA ASP A 201 4.82 -18.45 3.86
C ASP A 201 3.69 -19.43 4.23
N ALA A 202 2.94 -19.12 5.30
CA ALA A 202 1.79 -19.94 5.69
C ALA A 202 0.67 -19.86 4.63
N THR A 203 0.43 -18.69 4.05
CA THR A 203 -0.54 -18.51 2.95
C THR A 203 -0.16 -19.37 1.75
N ALA A 204 1.09 -19.32 1.31
CA ALA A 204 1.58 -20.12 0.18
C ALA A 204 1.46 -21.63 0.40
N LYS A 205 1.55 -22.09 1.66
CA LYS A 205 1.43 -23.51 2.01
C LYS A 205 -0.01 -24.00 2.16
N SER A 206 -0.91 -23.10 2.55
CA SER A 206 -2.33 -23.44 2.78
C SER A 206 -3.18 -23.40 1.50
N ASP A 207 -2.61 -22.92 0.40
CA ASP A 207 -3.28 -22.71 -0.86
C ASP A 207 -3.29 -24.00 -1.70
N GLN A 208 -4.01 -25.02 -1.20
CA GLN A 208 -4.10 -26.35 -1.82
C GLN A 208 -5.52 -26.74 -2.19
N ASP A 209 -6.48 -25.81 -2.11
CA ASP A 209 -7.86 -26.06 -2.50
C ASP A 209 -8.12 -25.55 -3.93
N ASP A 210 -9.22 -26.03 -4.55
CA ASP A 210 -9.64 -25.66 -5.91
C ASP A 210 -10.28 -24.28 -6.00
N GLU A 211 -10.38 -23.54 -4.88
CA GLU A 211 -11.00 -22.21 -4.85
C GLU A 211 -10.00 -21.15 -5.34
N THR A 212 -10.42 -20.30 -6.26
CA THR A 212 -9.56 -19.23 -6.76
C THR A 212 -9.27 -18.17 -5.70
N ASP A 213 -8.13 -17.48 -5.78
CA ASP A 213 -7.80 -16.32 -4.91
C ASP A 213 -8.90 -15.26 -4.97
N ALA A 214 -9.50 -15.05 -6.13
CA ALA A 214 -10.62 -14.13 -6.32
C ALA A 214 -11.84 -14.51 -5.49
N ASP A 215 -12.20 -15.78 -5.47
CA ASP A 215 -13.36 -16.27 -4.72
C ASP A 215 -13.10 -16.28 -3.21
N LYS A 216 -11.91 -16.71 -2.80
CA LYS A 216 -11.45 -16.62 -1.40
C LYS A 216 -11.55 -15.18 -0.88
N LEU A 217 -11.11 -14.22 -1.68
CA LEU A 217 -11.14 -12.80 -1.33
C LEU A 217 -12.58 -12.28 -1.17
N ARG A 218 -13.45 -12.59 -2.13
CA ARG A 218 -14.89 -12.23 -2.07
C ARG A 218 -15.58 -12.83 -0.85
N ARG A 219 -15.34 -14.12 -0.60
CA ARG A 219 -15.88 -14.84 0.56
C ARG A 219 -15.40 -14.23 1.87
N PHE A 220 -14.10 -13.93 1.98
CA PHE A 220 -13.51 -13.28 3.14
C PHE A 220 -14.16 -11.92 3.43
N ALA A 221 -14.25 -11.04 2.43
CA ALA A 221 -14.83 -9.70 2.59
C ALA A 221 -16.31 -9.76 3.01
N LYS A 222 -17.10 -10.65 2.40
CA LYS A 222 -18.52 -10.87 2.75
C LYS A 222 -18.71 -11.39 4.18
N GLY A 223 -17.79 -12.20 4.69
CA GLY A 223 -17.83 -12.77 6.04
C GLY A 223 -17.51 -11.78 7.16
N LEU A 224 -17.00 -10.61 6.85
CA LEU A 224 -16.64 -9.62 7.85
C LEU A 224 -17.86 -8.88 8.40
N LYS A 225 -17.71 -8.38 9.64
CA LYS A 225 -18.72 -7.53 10.27
C LYS A 225 -18.93 -6.25 9.47
N SER A 226 -20.18 -5.77 9.44
CA SER A 226 -20.50 -4.46 8.87
C SER A 226 -19.65 -3.35 9.50
N GLY A 227 -19.09 -2.45 8.69
CA GLY A 227 -18.21 -1.38 9.13
C GLY A 227 -16.75 -1.80 9.33
N SER A 228 -16.38 -3.05 9.00
CA SER A 228 -14.98 -3.50 9.05
C SER A 228 -14.09 -2.72 8.10
N ILE A 229 -12.81 -2.63 8.46
CA ILE A 229 -11.75 -2.08 7.62
C ILE A 229 -10.89 -3.24 7.12
N ILE A 230 -10.59 -3.29 5.83
CA ILE A 230 -9.64 -4.26 5.26
C ILE A 230 -8.42 -3.53 4.71
N ARG A 231 -7.23 -4.05 5.00
CA ARG A 231 -6.01 -3.80 4.24
C ARG A 231 -5.67 -5.05 3.46
N HIS A 232 -5.87 -5.01 2.15
CA HIS A 232 -5.41 -6.08 1.28
C HIS A 232 -3.89 -6.03 1.09
N HIS A 233 -3.30 -7.17 0.83
CA HIS A 233 -1.88 -7.34 0.52
C HIS A 233 -0.95 -6.70 1.57
N VAL A 234 -0.97 -7.21 2.79
CA VAL A 234 0.14 -6.92 3.73
C VAL A 234 1.45 -7.43 3.12
N ALA A 235 1.38 -8.53 2.36
CA ALA A 235 2.41 -9.00 1.44
C ALA A 235 1.76 -9.62 0.20
N GLY A 236 2.48 -9.64 -0.94
CA GLY A 236 1.96 -9.95 -2.26
C GLY A 236 1.48 -8.70 -3.01
N ASP A 237 1.00 -8.88 -4.22
CA ASP A 237 0.51 -7.81 -5.11
C ASP A 237 -0.62 -8.34 -6.03
N ILE A 238 -1.04 -7.55 -7.02
CA ILE A 238 -2.19 -7.80 -7.91
C ILE A 238 -1.86 -8.60 -9.19
N GLY A 239 -0.63 -9.08 -9.33
CA GLY A 239 -0.17 -9.88 -10.47
C GLY A 239 -0.57 -11.34 -10.42
#